data_c338313a417978e3926de5e3f80aecf8
#
_entry.id   c338313a417978e3926de5e3f80aecf8
#
_cell.length_a   1.000
_cell.length_b   1.000
_cell.length_c   1.000
_cell.angle_alpha   90.00
_cell.angle_beta   90.00
_cell.angle_gamma   90.00
#
_symmetry.space_group_name_H-M   'P 1'
#
loop_
_entity.id
_entity.type
_entity.pdbx_description
1 polymer ?
#
loop_
_entity_poly.entity_id
_entity_poly.type
_entity_poly.pdbx_seq_one_letter_code
_entity_poly.pdbx_strand_id
1 'polypeptide(L)'
;MSTVSAAHRTPHSASACRAAKHTRVQQLITADEHALAELELLLSTLPICSTGRVFIEVPDAGWIGEISVPPRVVVTWLDRSRRTGAPGTGRSCASGAALSRAVTAWADEMLCDHDDSTQVHLLGGFLGTADIVDHLTERLGFSADGIHTPERFGLTTAR
;
A
#
# COMPACT_ATOMS: atom_id res chain seq x y z
N MET A 1 36.34 -10.04 1.63
CA MET A 1 35.68 -9.07 2.55
C MET A 1 34.89 -8.09 1.70
N SER A 2 33.60 -8.38 1.49
CA SER A 2 32.71 -7.54 0.67
C SER A 2 31.96 -6.58 1.61
N THR A 3 32.24 -5.30 1.47
CA THR A 3 31.55 -4.23 2.18
C THR A 3 30.17 -4.04 1.55
N VAL A 4 29.14 -4.43 2.26
CA VAL A 4 27.74 -4.11 1.92
C VAL A 4 27.59 -2.60 2.11
N SER A 5 27.44 -1.88 1.01
CA SER A 5 27.13 -0.45 1.04
C SER A 5 25.66 -0.30 1.47
N ALA A 6 25.46 0.09 2.72
CA ALA A 6 24.14 0.50 3.20
C ALA A 6 23.74 1.75 2.42
N ALA A 7 22.71 1.64 1.59
CA ALA A 7 22.09 2.78 0.92
C ALA A 7 21.60 3.77 1.99
N HIS A 8 22.31 4.86 2.13
CA HIS A 8 21.98 5.96 3.05
C HIS A 8 20.70 6.61 2.54
N ARG A 9 19.56 6.24 3.12
CA ARG A 9 18.32 7.00 2.93
C ARG A 9 18.54 8.40 3.48
N THR A 10 18.69 9.35 2.60
CA THR A 10 18.78 10.78 2.97
C THR A 10 17.47 11.16 3.64
N PRO A 11 17.47 11.66 4.88
CA PRO A 11 16.23 12.05 5.53
C PRO A 11 15.54 13.14 4.71
N HIS A 12 14.27 12.92 4.38
CA HIS A 12 13.49 13.85 3.59
C HIS A 12 13.28 15.16 4.40
N SER A 13 13.82 16.26 3.92
CA SER A 13 13.68 17.56 4.58
C SER A 13 12.59 18.42 3.92
N ALA A 14 11.94 19.30 4.67
CA ALA A 14 10.95 20.24 4.14
C ALA A 14 11.51 21.17 3.05
N SER A 15 12.83 21.44 3.07
CA SER A 15 13.52 22.20 2.03
C SER A 15 13.68 21.38 0.74
N ALA A 16 13.93 20.07 0.84
CA ALA A 16 13.97 19.18 -0.32
C ALA A 16 12.61 19.06 -0.99
N CYS A 17 11.51 19.03 -0.24
CA CYS A 17 10.14 19.04 -0.78
C CYS A 17 9.82 20.25 -1.67
N ARG A 18 10.47 21.38 -1.42
CA ARG A 18 10.25 22.61 -2.18
C ARG A 18 11.08 22.70 -3.45
N ALA A 19 12.10 21.85 -3.58
CA ALA A 19 12.96 21.83 -4.77
C ALA A 19 12.20 21.20 -5.94
N ALA A 20 12.15 21.89 -7.08
CA ALA A 20 11.40 21.47 -8.27
C ALA A 20 11.92 20.17 -8.93
N LYS A 21 13.09 19.68 -8.51
CA LYS A 21 13.80 18.54 -9.13
C LYS A 21 14.05 17.36 -8.19
N HIS A 22 13.40 17.28 -7.02
CA HIS A 22 13.58 16.11 -6.17
C HIS A 22 12.67 14.94 -6.62
N THR A 23 13.17 13.72 -6.49
CA THR A 23 12.39 12.52 -6.73
C THR A 23 11.31 12.41 -5.66
N ARG A 24 10.05 12.35 -6.09
CA ARG A 24 8.91 12.17 -5.19
C ARG A 24 8.77 10.70 -4.86
N VAL A 25 8.55 10.41 -3.58
CA VAL A 25 8.26 9.04 -3.17
C VAL A 25 6.81 8.73 -3.51
N GLN A 26 6.60 7.67 -4.28
CA GLN A 26 5.27 7.12 -4.55
C GLN A 26 4.89 6.17 -3.41
N GLN A 27 3.68 6.30 -2.90
CA GLN A 27 3.15 5.47 -1.83
C GLN A 27 2.05 4.55 -2.37
N LEU A 28 2.16 3.27 -2.05
CA LEU A 28 1.06 2.31 -2.14
C LEU A 28 0.75 1.83 -0.73
N ILE A 29 -0.40 2.19 -0.21
CA ILE A 29 -0.78 1.87 1.17
C ILE A 29 -2.12 1.15 1.16
N THR A 30 -2.23 0.08 1.94
CA THR A 30 -3.48 -0.66 2.12
C THR A 30 -3.85 -0.77 3.58
N ALA A 31 -5.14 -0.77 3.88
CA ALA A 31 -5.66 -1.01 5.21
C ALA A 31 -7.06 -1.67 5.15
N ASP A 32 -7.51 -2.18 6.27
CA ASP A 32 -8.88 -2.60 6.50
C ASP A 32 -9.45 -1.93 7.76
N GLU A 33 -10.66 -2.27 8.14
CA GLU A 33 -11.35 -1.73 9.31
C GLU A 33 -10.59 -1.90 10.64
N HIS A 34 -9.68 -2.87 10.72
CA HIS A 34 -8.89 -3.15 11.93
C HIS A 34 -7.59 -2.35 12.02
N ALA A 35 -7.14 -1.77 10.91
CA ALA A 35 -5.87 -1.08 10.81
C ALA A 35 -6.00 0.45 10.63
N LEU A 36 -7.19 1.03 10.81
CA LEU A 36 -7.41 2.46 10.56
C LEU A 36 -6.56 3.36 11.45
N ALA A 37 -6.39 3.04 12.72
CA ALA A 37 -5.54 3.84 13.63
C ALA A 37 -4.06 3.77 13.23
N GLU A 38 -3.57 2.60 12.82
CA GLU A 38 -2.21 2.42 12.32
C GLU A 38 -2.00 3.17 10.99
N LEU A 39 -3.00 3.14 10.12
CA LEU A 39 -3.02 3.89 8.87
C LEU A 39 -2.92 5.39 9.13
N GLU A 40 -3.73 5.96 10.00
CA GLU A 40 -3.70 7.39 10.34
C GLU A 40 -2.34 7.81 10.89
N LEU A 41 -1.74 6.99 11.75
CA LEU A 41 -0.41 7.23 12.27
C LEU A 41 0.63 7.25 11.14
N LEU A 42 0.62 6.26 10.24
CA LEU A 42 1.50 6.21 9.08
C LEU A 42 1.33 7.45 8.20
N LEU A 43 0.10 7.81 7.86
CA LEU A 43 -0.21 8.96 6.99
C LEU A 43 0.30 10.27 7.58
N SER A 44 0.26 10.42 8.92
CA SER A 44 0.77 11.61 9.61
C SER A 44 2.28 11.80 9.49
N THR A 45 3.02 10.73 9.17
CA THR A 45 4.47 10.75 8.99
C THR A 45 4.90 11.00 7.55
N LEU A 46 3.97 10.93 6.59
CA LEU A 46 4.31 11.09 5.19
C LEU A 46 4.74 12.52 4.85
N PRO A 47 5.80 12.69 4.05
CA PRO A 47 6.15 13.99 3.48
C PRO A 47 5.01 14.59 2.67
N ILE A 48 4.81 15.91 2.77
CA ILE A 48 3.74 16.62 2.06
C ILE A 48 3.80 16.49 0.53
N CYS A 49 4.99 16.19 -0.01
CA CYS A 49 5.21 15.98 -1.43
C CYS A 49 4.99 14.53 -1.88
N SER A 50 4.63 13.63 -0.96
CA SER A 50 4.31 12.24 -1.29
C SER A 50 3.17 12.18 -2.32
N THR A 51 3.28 11.22 -3.23
CA THR A 51 2.26 10.89 -4.23
C THR A 51 1.81 9.46 -4.01
N GLY A 52 0.73 9.04 -4.62
CA GLY A 52 0.32 7.64 -4.61
C GLY A 52 -1.11 7.39 -4.21
N ARG A 53 -1.39 6.19 -3.72
CA ARG A 53 -2.74 5.77 -3.42
C ARG A 53 -2.83 4.96 -2.12
N VAL A 54 -3.92 5.23 -1.40
CA VAL A 54 -4.34 4.46 -0.23
C VAL A 54 -5.62 3.71 -0.60
N PHE A 55 -5.64 2.40 -0.38
CA PHE A 55 -6.83 1.57 -0.52
C PHE A 55 -7.27 1.10 0.85
N ILE A 56 -8.54 1.32 1.18
CA ILE A 56 -9.11 0.94 2.47
C ILE A 56 -10.34 0.07 2.23
N GLU A 57 -10.26 -1.20 2.63
CA GLU A 57 -11.40 -2.11 2.56
C GLU A 57 -12.19 -2.07 3.86
N VAL A 58 -13.50 -1.90 3.76
CA VAL A 58 -14.40 -1.83 4.92
C VAL A 58 -15.63 -2.71 4.73
N PRO A 59 -16.27 -3.18 5.83
CA PRO A 59 -17.44 -4.03 5.75
C PRO A 59 -18.62 -3.40 5.01
N ASP A 60 -18.86 -2.13 5.24
CA ASP A 60 -19.98 -1.37 4.68
C ASP A 60 -19.70 0.13 4.64
N ALA A 61 -20.62 0.89 4.06
CA ALA A 61 -20.49 2.33 3.88
C ALA A 61 -20.46 3.14 5.20
N GLY A 62 -20.91 2.58 6.31
CA GLY A 62 -20.90 3.25 7.61
C GLY A 62 -19.50 3.49 8.16
N TRP A 63 -18.50 2.80 7.64
CA TRP A 63 -17.08 2.97 7.99
C TRP A 63 -16.37 4.06 7.19
N ILE A 64 -16.97 4.53 6.09
CA ILE A 64 -16.36 5.51 5.20
C ILE A 64 -16.36 6.87 5.88
N GLY A 65 -15.19 7.48 6.01
CA GLY A 65 -14.99 8.77 6.65
C GLY A 65 -13.90 9.60 5.98
N GLU A 66 -13.63 10.75 6.56
CA GLU A 66 -12.52 11.59 6.12
C GLU A 66 -11.23 11.14 6.76
N ILE A 67 -10.18 11.02 5.94
CA ILE A 67 -8.81 10.74 6.36
C ILE A 67 -7.90 11.83 5.82
N SER A 68 -7.05 12.37 6.68
CA SER A 68 -6.07 13.38 6.30
C SER A 68 -4.89 12.74 5.58
N VAL A 69 -4.66 13.16 4.34
CA VAL A 69 -3.55 12.67 3.50
C VAL A 69 -2.82 13.84 2.84
N PRO A 70 -1.56 13.66 2.41
CA PRO A 70 -0.88 14.63 1.57
C PRO A 70 -1.70 14.95 0.30
N PRO A 71 -1.63 16.19 -0.24
CA PRO A 71 -2.51 16.64 -1.33
C PRO A 71 -2.47 15.82 -2.63
N ARG A 72 -1.43 15.01 -2.83
CA ARG A 72 -1.24 14.18 -4.03
C ARG A 72 -1.39 12.69 -3.77
N VAL A 73 -1.85 12.34 -2.59
CA VAL A 73 -2.21 10.97 -2.22
C VAL A 73 -3.73 10.82 -2.33
N VAL A 74 -4.19 9.84 -3.06
CA VAL A 74 -5.63 9.60 -3.28
C VAL A 74 -6.08 8.44 -2.40
N VAL A 75 -7.17 8.63 -1.65
CA VAL A 75 -7.82 7.59 -0.84
C VAL A 75 -8.95 6.94 -1.62
N THR A 76 -8.96 5.62 -1.65
CA THR A 76 -10.01 4.81 -2.27
C THR A 76 -10.62 3.87 -1.25
N TRP A 77 -11.89 4.08 -0.92
CA TRP A 77 -12.65 3.19 -0.05
C TRP A 77 -13.29 2.06 -0.84
N LEU A 78 -13.18 0.85 -0.31
CA LEU A 78 -13.69 -0.38 -0.91
C LEU A 78 -14.74 -1.00 0.02
N ASP A 79 -16.00 -0.66 -0.22
CA ASP A 79 -17.14 -1.20 0.53
C ASP A 79 -17.44 -2.64 0.08
N ARG A 80 -17.22 -3.61 0.97
CA ARG A 80 -17.45 -5.04 0.70
C ARG A 80 -18.92 -5.38 0.50
N SER A 81 -19.82 -4.66 1.17
CA SER A 81 -21.25 -4.94 1.10
C SER A 81 -21.82 -4.78 -0.30
N ARG A 82 -21.18 -3.95 -1.12
CA ARG A 82 -21.59 -3.67 -2.51
C ARG A 82 -20.84 -4.51 -3.55
N ARG A 83 -20.06 -5.47 -3.12
CA ARG A 83 -19.19 -6.26 -4.01
C ARG A 83 -19.57 -7.73 -3.95
N THR A 84 -19.62 -8.36 -5.12
CA THR A 84 -19.84 -9.80 -5.23
C THR A 84 -18.54 -10.57 -4.97
N GLY A 85 -18.69 -11.76 -4.39
CA GLY A 85 -17.60 -12.73 -4.25
C GLY A 85 -17.23 -13.39 -5.58
N ALA A 86 -16.76 -14.63 -5.51
CA ALA A 86 -16.43 -15.39 -6.70
C ALA A 86 -17.64 -15.56 -7.63
N PRO A 87 -17.46 -15.47 -8.95
CA PRO A 87 -18.55 -15.61 -9.92
C PRO A 87 -19.38 -16.89 -9.71
N GLY A 88 -20.70 -16.77 -9.77
CA GLY A 88 -21.62 -17.89 -9.64
C GLY A 88 -21.88 -18.40 -8.22
N THR A 89 -21.24 -17.83 -7.19
CA THR A 89 -21.44 -18.29 -5.80
C THR A 89 -22.62 -17.63 -5.10
N GLY A 90 -23.13 -16.51 -5.60
CA GLY A 90 -24.16 -15.70 -4.93
C GLY A 90 -23.75 -15.12 -3.59
N ARG A 91 -22.46 -15.23 -3.22
CA ARG A 91 -21.92 -14.75 -1.95
C ARG A 91 -21.37 -13.34 -2.08
N SER A 92 -21.36 -12.60 -0.97
CA SER A 92 -20.67 -11.33 -0.87
C SER A 92 -19.14 -11.52 -0.95
N CYS A 93 -18.43 -10.42 -1.24
CA CYS A 93 -16.99 -10.40 -1.29
C CYS A 93 -16.38 -10.76 0.08
N ALA A 94 -15.46 -11.72 0.10
CA ALA A 94 -14.72 -12.06 1.30
C ALA A 94 -13.75 -10.94 1.71
N SER A 95 -13.43 -10.85 3.00
CA SER A 95 -12.45 -9.89 3.52
C SER A 95 -11.10 -10.07 2.82
N GLY A 96 -10.51 -8.96 2.37
CA GLY A 96 -9.25 -8.91 1.63
C GLY A 96 -9.39 -9.08 0.12
N ALA A 97 -10.49 -9.65 -0.38
CA ALA A 97 -10.65 -9.94 -1.81
C ALA A 97 -10.87 -8.67 -2.66
N ALA A 98 -11.58 -7.68 -2.15
CA ALA A 98 -11.76 -6.41 -2.84
C ALA A 98 -10.45 -5.61 -2.84
N LEU A 99 -9.74 -5.64 -1.72
CA LEU A 99 -8.46 -4.99 -1.55
C LEU A 99 -7.42 -5.58 -2.51
N SER A 100 -7.23 -6.90 -2.51
CA SER A 100 -6.30 -7.60 -3.39
C SER A 100 -6.58 -7.27 -4.86
N ARG A 101 -7.83 -7.38 -5.32
CA ARG A 101 -8.18 -7.09 -6.72
C ARG A 101 -7.94 -5.64 -7.13
N ALA A 102 -8.29 -4.69 -6.27
CA ALA A 102 -8.11 -3.26 -6.58
C ALA A 102 -6.63 -2.87 -6.63
N VAL A 103 -5.85 -3.38 -5.69
CA VAL A 103 -4.41 -3.08 -5.57
C VAL A 103 -3.63 -3.71 -6.70
N THR A 104 -3.86 -4.98 -7.01
CA THR A 104 -3.14 -5.67 -8.09
C THR A 104 -3.44 -5.05 -9.45
N ALA A 105 -4.71 -4.69 -9.72
CA ALA A 105 -5.07 -3.99 -10.96
C ALA A 105 -4.39 -2.62 -11.06
N TRP A 106 -4.37 -1.85 -9.97
CA TRP A 106 -3.69 -0.56 -9.95
C TRP A 106 -2.17 -0.71 -10.11
N ALA A 107 -1.58 -1.72 -9.47
CA ALA A 107 -0.15 -1.98 -9.55
C ALA A 107 0.27 -2.36 -10.98
N ASP A 108 -0.51 -3.19 -11.66
CA ASP A 108 -0.26 -3.57 -13.07
C ASP A 108 -0.26 -2.35 -14.01
N GLU A 109 -1.05 -1.32 -13.71
CA GLU A 109 -1.12 -0.10 -14.53
C GLU A 109 -0.07 0.94 -14.16
N MET A 110 0.21 1.09 -12.86
CA MET A 110 0.96 2.23 -12.34
C MET A 110 2.42 1.93 -11.98
N LEU A 111 2.77 0.65 -11.81
CA LEU A 111 4.09 0.21 -11.37
C LEU A 111 4.86 -0.55 -12.45
N CYS A 112 4.57 -0.28 -13.72
CA CYS A 112 5.19 -0.95 -14.87
C CYS A 112 6.70 -0.68 -15.00
N ASP A 113 7.14 0.49 -14.57
CA ASP A 113 8.54 0.88 -14.56
C ASP A 113 9.04 0.83 -13.11
N HIS A 114 9.94 -0.10 -12.82
CA HIS A 114 10.55 -0.29 -11.51
C HIS A 114 11.29 0.98 -11.09
N ASP A 115 10.57 1.91 -10.50
CA ASP A 115 11.18 3.07 -9.87
C ASP A 115 11.41 2.72 -8.39
N ASP A 116 12.69 2.71 -7.97
CA ASP A 116 13.12 2.47 -6.57
C ASP A 116 12.52 3.49 -5.58
N SER A 117 11.76 4.46 -6.07
CA SER A 117 11.09 5.48 -5.28
C SER A 117 9.73 5.04 -4.71
N THR A 118 9.21 3.86 -5.08
CA THR A 118 7.92 3.39 -4.56
C THR A 118 8.09 2.71 -3.20
N GLN A 119 7.30 3.14 -2.22
CA GLN A 119 7.18 2.49 -0.90
C GLN A 119 5.81 1.83 -0.77
N VAL A 120 5.81 0.60 -0.30
CA VAL A 120 4.60 -0.21 -0.15
C VAL A 120 4.38 -0.53 1.32
N HIS A 121 3.20 -0.18 1.84
CA HIS A 121 2.78 -0.45 3.22
C HIS A 121 1.45 -1.20 3.22
N LEU A 122 1.45 -2.46 3.59
CA LEU A 122 0.29 -3.33 3.55
C LEU A 122 -0.19 -3.62 4.98
N LEU A 123 -1.15 -2.82 5.47
CA LEU A 123 -1.70 -2.90 6.83
C LEU A 123 -2.99 -3.71 6.93
N GLY A 124 -3.50 -4.22 5.80
CA GLY A 124 -4.73 -5.02 5.76
C GLY A 124 -4.60 -6.40 6.37
N GLY A 125 -5.67 -7.20 6.30
CA GLY A 125 -5.70 -8.58 6.80
C GLY A 125 -4.75 -9.51 6.02
N PHE A 126 -4.40 -10.64 6.65
CA PHE A 126 -3.37 -11.56 6.16
C PHE A 126 -3.60 -12.04 4.72
N LEU A 127 -4.80 -12.52 4.38
CA LEU A 127 -5.06 -13.12 3.07
C LEU A 127 -4.89 -12.12 1.92
N GLY A 128 -5.51 -10.93 2.03
CA GLY A 128 -5.37 -9.90 1.02
C GLY A 128 -3.94 -9.37 0.92
N THR A 129 -3.25 -9.26 2.04
CA THR A 129 -1.83 -8.86 2.09
C THR A 129 -0.93 -9.88 1.42
N ALA A 130 -1.14 -11.18 1.67
CA ALA A 130 -0.37 -12.26 1.05
C ALA A 130 -0.53 -12.25 -0.48
N ASP A 131 -1.77 -12.16 -0.98
CA ASP A 131 -2.06 -12.08 -2.42
C ASP A 131 -1.35 -10.89 -3.08
N ILE A 132 -1.34 -9.72 -2.40
CA ILE A 132 -0.68 -8.52 -2.91
C ILE A 132 0.85 -8.69 -2.93
N VAL A 133 1.44 -9.24 -1.85
CA VAL A 133 2.88 -9.51 -1.79
C VAL A 133 3.31 -10.43 -2.92
N ASP A 134 2.60 -11.56 -3.11
CA ASP A 134 2.89 -12.52 -4.17
C ASP A 134 2.82 -11.84 -5.55
N HIS A 135 1.78 -11.04 -5.80
CA HIS A 135 1.63 -10.31 -7.05
C HIS A 135 2.78 -9.32 -7.31
N LEU A 136 3.13 -8.51 -6.30
CA LEU A 136 4.19 -7.51 -6.41
C LEU A 136 5.56 -8.16 -6.61
N THR A 137 5.86 -9.24 -5.89
CA THR A 137 7.18 -9.89 -5.95
C THR A 137 7.32 -10.82 -7.14
N GLU A 138 6.35 -11.70 -7.41
CA GLU A 138 6.46 -12.71 -8.43
C GLU A 138 6.13 -12.19 -9.83
N ARG A 139 5.12 -11.32 -9.93
CA ARG A 139 4.66 -10.81 -11.22
C ARG A 139 5.33 -9.50 -11.64
N LEU A 140 5.49 -8.56 -10.70
CA LEU A 140 6.07 -7.26 -10.98
C LEU A 140 7.55 -7.14 -10.59
N GLY A 141 8.13 -8.16 -9.93
CA GLY A 141 9.55 -8.19 -9.59
C GLY A 141 9.97 -7.19 -8.52
N PHE A 142 9.03 -6.73 -7.69
CA PHE A 142 9.35 -5.88 -6.55
C PHE A 142 10.25 -6.61 -5.55
N SER A 143 11.23 -5.89 -4.98
CA SER A 143 12.00 -6.43 -3.87
C SER A 143 11.14 -6.51 -2.61
N ALA A 144 11.17 -7.65 -1.93
CA ALA A 144 10.50 -7.84 -0.64
C ALA A 144 10.95 -6.81 0.41
N ASP A 145 12.19 -6.31 0.33
CA ASP A 145 12.74 -5.30 1.23
C ASP A 145 12.04 -3.93 1.12
N GLY A 146 11.37 -3.66 -0.01
CA GLY A 146 10.57 -2.45 -0.23
C GLY A 146 9.12 -2.56 0.21
N ILE A 147 8.68 -3.74 0.67
CA ILE A 147 7.31 -4.01 1.08
C ILE A 147 7.25 -4.15 2.60
N HIS A 148 6.49 -3.26 3.25
CA HIS A 148 6.27 -3.27 4.69
C HIS A 148 4.94 -3.94 5.01
N THR A 149 5.00 -5.03 5.77
CA THR A 149 3.84 -5.77 6.27
C THR A 149 3.92 -5.92 7.79
N PRO A 150 2.81 -6.15 8.50
CA PRO A 150 2.87 -6.48 9.92
C PRO A 150 3.77 -7.69 10.18
N GLU A 151 4.71 -7.58 11.12
CA GLU A 151 5.69 -8.63 11.43
C GLU A 151 5.04 -9.98 11.75
N ARG A 152 3.84 -9.94 12.37
CA ARG A 152 3.06 -11.15 12.70
C ARG A 152 2.69 -12.00 11.47
N PHE A 153 2.77 -11.45 10.27
CA PHE A 153 2.44 -12.20 9.04
C PHE A 153 3.63 -12.98 8.48
N GLY A 154 4.86 -12.56 8.76
CA GLY A 154 6.07 -13.24 8.28
C GLY A 154 6.23 -13.26 6.75
N LEU A 155 5.54 -12.37 6.01
CA LEU A 155 5.47 -12.41 4.54
C LEU A 155 6.70 -11.81 3.84
N THR A 156 7.42 -10.93 4.52
CA THR A 156 8.58 -10.20 3.96
C THR A 156 9.89 -10.54 4.64
N THR A 157 9.90 -11.57 5.47
CA THR A 157 11.14 -12.07 6.06
C THR A 157 11.92 -12.79 4.96
N ALA A 158 13.11 -12.29 4.63
CA ALA A 158 14.02 -12.93 3.69
C ALA A 158 14.25 -14.41 4.10
N ARG A 159 14.01 -15.32 3.19
CA ARG A 159 14.40 -16.73 3.33
C ARG A 159 15.89 -16.90 3.08
#